data_748681b0e0ba5a9437b1e1e6d46a8de3
#
_entry.id   748681b0e0ba5a9437b1e1e6d46a8de3
#
_cell.length_a   1.000
_cell.length_b   1.000
_cell.length_c   1.000
_cell.angle_alpha   90.00
_cell.angle_beta   90.00
_cell.angle_gamma   90.00
#
_symmetry.space_group_name_H-M   'P 1'
#
loop_
_entity.id
_entity.type
_entity.pdbx_description
1 polymer ?
#
loop_
_entity_poly.entity_id
_entity_poly.type
_entity_poly.pdbx_seq_one_letter_code
_entity_poly.pdbx_strand_id
1 'polypeptide(L)'
;MGVLTEDLIQRNVSLQPFNTFGVEARAALFARIRSLEQLQQVLADPRVVDSPRLVLGGGSNVLFTQDFSGCVLKIEIPGVQRDEDGARWLVQVGAGENWHTTVERLVDENMPGLENLALIPGSVGAAPIQNIGAYGVELAERFHSLQVWDTVSGTLQTLTAEDCKFGYRDSAFKHDTAPRLIVNVTLALSTQWTAVTGYADVENELRQRNIGEPRPRDVFDAVVAIRRRKLPDPALLGNAGSFFKNPVVPRQQRAALIERNPSLVNYDIGGGRYKLAAGWLIDACGLKGAVRGRAAVYDKQALVLVNRGGATGAEIMALAREVQDAVRSRFSITLEPEPQII
;
A
#
# COMPACT_ATOMS: atom_id res chain seq x y z
N MET A 1 -27.18 -28.67 24.15
CA MET A 1 -26.62 -27.37 24.53
C MET A 1 -26.08 -26.78 23.25
N GLY A 2 -26.83 -25.85 22.59
CA GLY A 2 -26.36 -25.18 21.39
C GLY A 2 -25.23 -24.24 21.77
N VAL A 3 -24.07 -24.46 21.14
CA VAL A 3 -22.98 -23.48 21.15
C VAL A 3 -23.58 -22.22 20.52
N LEU A 4 -23.70 -21.14 21.31
CA LEU A 4 -24.02 -19.82 20.78
C LEU A 4 -22.89 -19.48 19.80
N THR A 5 -23.13 -19.62 18.50
CA THR A 5 -22.22 -19.16 17.47
C THR A 5 -22.14 -17.64 17.62
N GLU A 6 -20.98 -17.14 17.99
CA GLU A 6 -20.70 -15.70 18.09
C GLU A 6 -21.11 -15.06 16.76
N ASP A 7 -21.93 -13.98 16.81
CA ASP A 7 -22.35 -13.30 15.57
C ASP A 7 -21.11 -12.67 14.90
N LEU A 8 -20.74 -13.21 13.74
CA LEU A 8 -19.58 -12.74 12.98
C LEU A 8 -19.72 -11.31 12.51
N ILE A 9 -20.96 -10.76 12.51
CA ILE A 9 -21.28 -9.44 11.95
C ILE A 9 -21.66 -8.49 13.08
N GLN A 10 -20.82 -7.51 13.29
CA GLN A 10 -21.04 -6.41 14.24
C GLN A 10 -21.72 -5.24 13.55
N ARG A 11 -22.48 -4.42 14.30
CA ARG A 11 -23.18 -3.24 13.79
C ARG A 11 -22.54 -1.96 14.34
N ASN A 12 -22.56 -0.92 13.51
CA ASN A 12 -22.17 0.44 13.90
C ASN A 12 -20.77 0.50 14.53
N VAL A 13 -19.78 -0.11 13.86
CA VAL A 13 -18.41 -0.23 14.37
C VAL A 13 -17.57 0.98 13.94
N SER A 14 -16.83 1.58 14.89
CA SER A 14 -15.83 2.61 14.56
C SER A 14 -14.71 2.03 13.70
N LEU A 15 -14.39 2.70 12.60
CA LEU A 15 -13.31 2.37 11.69
C LEU A 15 -12.00 3.09 12.03
N GLN A 16 -12.00 3.96 13.03
CA GLN A 16 -10.80 4.69 13.45
C GLN A 16 -9.62 3.77 13.79
N PRO A 17 -9.78 2.64 14.52
CA PRO A 17 -8.68 1.71 14.77
C PRO A 17 -8.25 0.89 13.56
N PHE A 18 -8.99 0.95 12.46
CA PHE A 18 -8.80 0.13 11.26
C PHE A 18 -8.34 0.93 10.04
N ASN A 19 -7.96 2.21 10.23
CA ASN A 19 -7.30 3.01 9.20
C ASN A 19 -6.11 3.76 9.77
N THR A 20 -5.03 3.82 9.02
CA THR A 20 -3.76 4.41 9.50
C THR A 20 -3.77 5.94 9.54
N PHE A 21 -4.74 6.61 8.92
CA PHE A 21 -4.98 8.03 9.16
C PHE A 21 -5.56 8.32 10.55
N GLY A 22 -6.13 7.30 11.21
CA GLY A 22 -6.83 7.48 12.49
C GLY A 22 -8.06 8.39 12.39
N VAL A 23 -8.67 8.46 11.21
CA VAL A 23 -9.88 9.24 10.96
C VAL A 23 -11.09 8.49 11.51
N GLU A 24 -11.95 9.20 12.22
CA GLU A 24 -13.22 8.64 12.70
C GLU A 24 -14.20 8.49 11.52
N ALA A 25 -14.71 7.29 11.39
CA ALA A 25 -15.81 6.91 10.51
C ALA A 25 -16.42 5.63 11.06
N ARG A 26 -17.66 5.31 10.71
CA ARG A 26 -18.33 4.11 11.17
C ARG A 26 -18.76 3.22 10.01
N ALA A 27 -18.71 1.92 10.23
CA ALA A 27 -19.29 0.93 9.32
C ALA A 27 -20.67 0.54 9.82
N ALA A 28 -21.69 0.50 8.95
CA ALA A 28 -23.01 0.00 9.31
C ALA A 28 -22.94 -1.47 9.75
N LEU A 29 -22.17 -2.27 8.99
CA LEU A 29 -21.86 -3.67 9.29
C LEU A 29 -20.34 -3.88 9.22
N PHE A 30 -19.81 -4.74 10.07
CA PHE A 30 -18.38 -5.04 10.14
C PHE A 30 -18.17 -6.52 10.47
N ALA A 31 -17.29 -7.18 9.73
CA ALA A 31 -16.92 -8.57 9.98
C ALA A 31 -15.40 -8.77 9.89
N ARG A 32 -14.81 -9.47 10.87
CA ARG A 32 -13.43 -9.94 10.82
C ARG A 32 -13.38 -11.31 10.18
N ILE A 33 -12.62 -11.44 9.10
CA ILE A 33 -12.53 -12.63 8.29
C ILE A 33 -11.18 -13.30 8.55
N ARG A 34 -11.18 -14.42 9.29
CA ARG A 34 -9.97 -15.16 9.66
C ARG A 34 -9.85 -16.50 8.95
N SER A 35 -10.86 -16.91 8.19
CA SER A 35 -10.80 -18.09 7.35
C SER A 35 -11.71 -17.95 6.14
N LEU A 36 -11.54 -18.85 5.15
CA LEU A 36 -12.40 -18.90 3.97
C LEU A 36 -13.84 -19.26 4.35
N GLU A 37 -14.03 -20.15 5.33
CA GLU A 37 -15.35 -20.53 5.81
C GLU A 37 -16.10 -19.36 6.44
N GLN A 38 -15.41 -18.53 7.25
CA GLN A 38 -16.01 -17.30 7.80
C GLN A 38 -16.37 -16.32 6.69
N LEU A 39 -15.52 -16.18 5.67
CA LEU A 39 -15.81 -15.34 4.50
C LEU A 39 -17.10 -15.79 3.81
N GLN A 40 -17.22 -17.07 3.53
CA GLN A 40 -18.41 -17.66 2.89
C GLN A 40 -19.66 -17.46 3.75
N GLN A 41 -19.59 -17.70 5.06
CA GLN A 41 -20.70 -17.47 5.98
C GLN A 41 -21.15 -16.01 6.01
N VAL A 42 -20.21 -15.06 6.08
CA VAL A 42 -20.52 -13.63 6.10
C VAL A 42 -21.12 -13.17 4.77
N LEU A 43 -20.59 -13.64 3.64
CA LEU A 43 -21.11 -13.28 2.32
C LEU A 43 -22.51 -13.85 2.05
N ALA A 44 -22.86 -14.98 2.66
CA ALA A 44 -24.19 -15.61 2.57
C ALA A 44 -25.23 -15.00 3.55
N ASP A 45 -24.80 -14.17 4.49
CA ASP A 45 -25.71 -13.55 5.46
C ASP A 45 -26.66 -12.55 4.77
N PRO A 46 -27.99 -12.64 5.00
CA PRO A 46 -28.96 -11.73 4.38
C PRO A 46 -28.70 -10.24 4.62
N ARG A 47 -28.03 -9.89 5.73
CA ARG A 47 -27.65 -8.50 6.03
C ARG A 47 -26.56 -7.97 5.10
N VAL A 48 -25.78 -8.86 4.46
CA VAL A 48 -24.58 -8.55 3.66
C VAL A 48 -24.82 -8.72 2.16
N VAL A 49 -25.69 -9.64 1.76
CA VAL A 49 -25.93 -10.01 0.35
C VAL A 49 -26.20 -8.78 -0.53
N ASP A 50 -27.11 -7.89 -0.09
CA ASP A 50 -27.51 -6.69 -0.84
C ASP A 50 -26.80 -5.41 -0.36
N SER A 51 -25.89 -5.52 0.61
CA SER A 51 -25.15 -4.38 1.15
C SER A 51 -23.93 -4.03 0.28
N PRO A 52 -23.61 -2.74 0.12
CA PRO A 52 -22.29 -2.35 -0.36
C PRO A 52 -21.20 -3.00 0.49
N ARG A 53 -20.14 -3.48 -0.14
CA ARG A 53 -19.04 -4.18 0.55
C ARG A 53 -17.72 -3.47 0.34
N LEU A 54 -16.97 -3.29 1.42
CA LEU A 54 -15.61 -2.77 1.42
C LEU A 54 -14.66 -3.83 1.97
N VAL A 55 -13.70 -4.26 1.16
CA VAL A 55 -12.63 -5.17 1.61
C VAL A 55 -11.51 -4.33 2.21
N LEU A 56 -11.19 -4.59 3.48
CA LEU A 56 -10.20 -3.83 4.23
C LEU A 56 -9.06 -4.75 4.71
N GLY A 57 -7.85 -4.48 4.26
CA GLY A 57 -6.63 -5.07 4.79
C GLY A 57 -6.12 -4.30 6.01
N GLY A 58 -4.87 -3.88 6.00
CA GLY A 58 -4.27 -3.06 7.07
C GLY A 58 -4.84 -1.64 7.21
N GLY A 59 -5.71 -1.19 6.29
CA GLY A 59 -6.25 0.18 6.30
C GLY A 59 -5.20 1.27 6.05
N SER A 60 -4.08 0.90 5.46
CA SER A 60 -2.93 1.79 5.26
C SER A 60 -2.97 2.60 3.97
N ASN A 61 -3.96 2.36 3.11
CA ASN A 61 -4.13 3.05 1.84
C ASN A 61 -5.59 3.43 1.58
N VAL A 62 -6.30 3.85 2.62
CA VAL A 62 -7.69 4.32 2.56
C VAL A 62 -7.85 5.63 3.31
N LEU A 63 -8.76 6.47 2.86
CA LEU A 63 -9.21 7.66 3.57
C LEU A 63 -10.75 7.67 3.61
N PHE A 64 -11.30 7.51 4.80
CA PHE A 64 -12.73 7.66 5.02
C PHE A 64 -13.09 9.14 5.10
N THR A 65 -14.00 9.61 4.24
CA THR A 65 -14.51 10.98 4.27
C THR A 65 -15.91 11.07 4.89
N GLN A 66 -16.55 9.93 5.09
CA GLN A 66 -17.87 9.74 5.68
C GLN A 66 -18.01 8.34 6.27
N ASP A 67 -19.11 8.06 6.96
CA ASP A 67 -19.46 6.73 7.39
C ASP A 67 -19.74 5.81 6.19
N PHE A 68 -19.38 4.52 6.34
CA PHE A 68 -19.65 3.52 5.32
C PHE A 68 -20.99 2.81 5.60
N SER A 69 -21.95 3.01 4.74
CA SER A 69 -23.32 2.50 4.91
C SER A 69 -23.49 0.99 4.65
N GLY A 70 -22.41 0.29 4.28
CA GLY A 70 -22.40 -1.15 3.95
C GLY A 70 -21.65 -2.00 4.97
N CYS A 71 -21.18 -3.17 4.50
CA CYS A 71 -20.38 -4.12 5.27
C CYS A 71 -18.89 -3.98 4.98
N VAL A 72 -18.10 -3.70 6.02
CA VAL A 72 -16.64 -3.77 5.95
C VAL A 72 -16.18 -5.18 6.28
N LEU A 73 -15.49 -5.82 5.32
CA LEU A 73 -14.87 -7.13 5.45
C LEU A 73 -13.40 -6.93 5.80
N LYS A 74 -13.04 -7.02 7.08
CA LYS A 74 -11.67 -6.89 7.57
C LYS A 74 -10.96 -8.22 7.40
N ILE A 75 -10.04 -8.32 6.43
CA ILE A 75 -9.31 -9.55 6.14
C ILE A 75 -8.18 -9.74 7.15
N GLU A 76 -8.25 -10.83 7.90
CA GLU A 76 -7.32 -11.27 8.94
C GLU A 76 -6.94 -12.76 8.78
N ILE A 77 -7.00 -13.31 7.57
CA ILE A 77 -6.67 -14.71 7.28
C ILE A 77 -5.16 -14.91 7.52
N PRO A 78 -4.77 -15.72 8.51
CA PRO A 78 -3.38 -15.93 8.86
C PRO A 78 -2.75 -17.09 8.08
N GLY A 79 -1.46 -17.27 8.26
CA GLY A 79 -0.72 -18.47 7.88
C GLY A 79 0.44 -18.19 6.94
N VAL A 80 1.52 -18.94 7.10
CA VAL A 80 2.70 -18.94 6.23
C VAL A 80 3.07 -20.39 5.97
N GLN A 81 3.01 -20.78 4.72
CA GLN A 81 3.45 -22.10 4.23
C GLN A 81 4.63 -21.90 3.29
N ARG A 82 5.55 -22.85 3.29
CA ARG A 82 6.79 -22.80 2.52
C ARG A 82 6.98 -24.09 1.78
N ASP A 83 7.44 -23.96 0.56
CA ASP A 83 7.84 -25.06 -0.29
C ASP A 83 9.12 -24.67 -1.04
N GLU A 84 9.94 -25.63 -1.41
CA GLU A 84 11.14 -25.40 -2.21
C GLU A 84 10.93 -25.98 -3.60
N ASP A 85 11.01 -25.08 -4.60
CA ASP A 85 10.92 -25.44 -6.03
C ASP A 85 12.26 -25.15 -6.70
N GLY A 86 13.19 -26.06 -6.58
CA GLY A 86 14.51 -26.00 -7.19
C GLY A 86 15.32 -24.79 -6.73
N ALA A 87 15.39 -23.74 -7.55
CA ALA A 87 16.15 -22.53 -7.26
C ALA A 87 15.33 -21.45 -6.53
N ARG A 88 14.13 -21.77 -6.05
CA ARG A 88 13.20 -20.78 -5.45
C ARG A 88 12.51 -21.33 -4.22
N TRP A 89 12.29 -20.46 -3.25
CA TRP A 89 11.30 -20.65 -2.21
C TRP A 89 9.94 -20.19 -2.71
N LEU A 90 8.94 -21.04 -2.64
CA LEU A 90 7.52 -20.67 -2.83
C LEU A 90 6.92 -20.47 -1.43
N VAL A 91 6.63 -19.22 -1.11
CA VAL A 91 6.10 -18.83 0.20
C VAL A 91 4.66 -18.36 0.04
N GLN A 92 3.71 -19.21 0.45
CA GLN A 92 2.29 -18.85 0.51
C GLN A 92 1.99 -18.18 1.84
N VAL A 93 1.44 -16.96 1.78
CA VAL A 93 1.17 -16.12 2.95
C VAL A 93 -0.31 -15.72 2.96
N GLY A 94 -0.96 -15.90 4.10
CA GLY A 94 -2.35 -15.52 4.32
C GLY A 94 -2.55 -14.01 4.13
N ALA A 95 -3.67 -13.62 3.54
CA ALA A 95 -3.95 -12.23 3.18
C ALA A 95 -3.99 -11.27 4.36
N GLY A 96 -4.26 -11.76 5.57
CA GLY A 96 -4.31 -10.99 6.81
C GLY A 96 -2.96 -10.76 7.48
N GLU A 97 -1.91 -11.47 7.07
CA GLU A 97 -0.58 -11.31 7.65
C GLU A 97 -0.05 -9.88 7.46
N ASN A 98 0.66 -9.37 8.48
CA ASN A 98 1.28 -8.05 8.37
C ASN A 98 2.46 -8.10 7.40
N TRP A 99 2.49 -7.16 6.44
CA TRP A 99 3.52 -7.14 5.40
C TRP A 99 4.92 -7.02 5.97
N HIS A 100 5.16 -6.05 6.86
CA HIS A 100 6.51 -5.80 7.39
C HIS A 100 7.04 -6.97 8.22
N THR A 101 6.23 -7.51 9.11
CA THR A 101 6.64 -8.67 9.92
C THR A 101 6.85 -9.92 9.07
N THR A 102 6.10 -10.07 7.98
CA THR A 102 6.34 -11.14 6.99
C THR A 102 7.70 -10.97 6.33
N VAL A 103 8.04 -9.76 5.84
CA VAL A 103 9.35 -9.49 5.25
C VAL A 103 10.48 -9.75 6.24
N GLU A 104 10.37 -9.24 7.48
CA GLU A 104 11.37 -9.45 8.52
C GLU A 104 11.60 -10.93 8.82
N ARG A 105 10.51 -11.67 9.01
CA ARG A 105 10.55 -13.11 9.25
C ARG A 105 11.23 -13.87 8.11
N LEU A 106 10.92 -13.55 6.85
CA LEU A 106 11.50 -14.23 5.70
C LEU A 106 13.01 -13.94 5.57
N VAL A 107 13.46 -12.73 5.88
CA VAL A 107 14.89 -12.38 5.94
C VAL A 107 15.60 -13.18 7.05
N ASP A 108 15.01 -13.28 8.24
CA ASP A 108 15.57 -14.02 9.38
C ASP A 108 15.62 -15.53 9.14
N GLU A 109 14.69 -16.06 8.34
CA GLU A 109 14.61 -17.47 7.94
C GLU A 109 15.42 -17.78 6.65
N ASN A 110 16.29 -16.87 6.20
CA ASN A 110 17.14 -16.99 5.00
C ASN A 110 16.35 -17.21 3.69
N MET A 111 15.19 -16.59 3.58
CA MET A 111 14.40 -16.49 2.35
C MET A 111 14.29 -15.03 1.88
N PRO A 112 15.41 -14.39 1.50
CA PRO A 112 15.44 -12.98 1.13
C PRO A 112 14.82 -12.70 -0.25
N GLY A 113 14.63 -11.41 -0.56
CA GLY A 113 14.14 -10.90 -1.84
C GLY A 113 13.08 -9.81 -1.69
N LEU A 114 12.62 -9.57 -0.44
CA LEU A 114 11.60 -8.55 -0.11
C LEU A 114 12.14 -7.42 0.77
N GLU A 115 13.41 -7.43 1.13
CA GLU A 115 14.05 -6.50 2.08
C GLU A 115 13.88 -5.03 1.68
N ASN A 116 13.88 -4.73 0.39
CA ASN A 116 13.64 -3.38 -0.15
C ASN A 116 12.19 -2.91 0.11
N LEU A 117 11.26 -3.83 0.33
CA LEU A 117 9.86 -3.56 0.62
C LEU A 117 9.55 -3.55 2.13
N ALA A 118 10.60 -3.58 2.97
CA ALA A 118 10.47 -3.50 4.42
C ALA A 118 9.77 -2.22 4.87
N LEU A 119 9.07 -2.30 6.01
CA LEU A 119 8.34 -1.21 6.66
C LEU A 119 7.25 -0.55 5.77
N ILE A 120 6.81 -1.19 4.67
CA ILE A 120 5.58 -0.78 3.99
C ILE A 120 4.42 -1.20 4.89
N PRO A 121 3.54 -0.26 5.30
CA PRO A 121 2.41 -0.60 6.17
C PRO A 121 1.32 -1.33 5.37
N GLY A 122 0.60 -2.22 6.05
CA GLY A 122 -0.53 -2.94 5.47
C GLY A 122 -0.44 -4.45 5.62
N SER A 123 -1.33 -5.18 4.96
CA SER A 123 -1.39 -6.65 4.96
C SER A 123 -0.90 -7.23 3.64
N VAL A 124 -0.50 -8.50 3.67
CA VAL A 124 -0.03 -9.24 2.49
C VAL A 124 -1.08 -9.26 1.39
N GLY A 125 -2.36 -9.47 1.70
CA GLY A 125 -3.43 -9.46 0.71
C GLY A 125 -3.71 -8.10 0.08
N ALA A 126 -3.29 -7.00 0.72
CA ALA A 126 -3.41 -5.66 0.14
C ALA A 126 -2.24 -5.31 -0.79
N ALA A 127 -1.11 -6.01 -0.67
CA ALA A 127 0.10 -5.72 -1.44
C ALA A 127 -0.08 -5.82 -2.97
N PRO A 128 -0.80 -6.85 -3.52
CA PRO A 128 -1.05 -6.96 -4.96
C PRO A 128 -1.98 -5.89 -5.52
N ILE A 129 -2.88 -5.32 -4.71
CA ILE A 129 -3.90 -4.37 -5.18
C ILE A 129 -3.28 -3.20 -5.95
N GLN A 130 -2.17 -2.70 -5.48
CA GLN A 130 -1.45 -1.59 -6.11
C GLN A 130 0.00 -1.93 -6.45
N ASN A 131 0.32 -3.23 -6.58
CA ASN A 131 1.68 -3.65 -6.88
C ASN A 131 2.69 -2.85 -6.05
N ILE A 132 2.67 -3.04 -4.71
CA ILE A 132 3.53 -2.25 -3.83
C ILE A 132 4.98 -2.29 -4.29
N GLY A 133 5.66 -1.16 -4.19
CA GLY A 133 7.05 -1.05 -4.63
C GLY A 133 7.81 0.05 -3.90
N ALA A 134 9.06 -0.21 -3.59
CA ALA A 134 9.97 0.72 -2.95
C ALA A 134 11.43 0.36 -3.24
N TYR A 135 12.30 1.35 -3.25
CA TYR A 135 13.76 1.19 -3.33
C TYR A 135 14.23 0.23 -4.44
N GLY A 136 13.61 0.34 -5.62
CA GLY A 136 14.00 -0.40 -6.81
C GLY A 136 13.41 -1.80 -6.97
N VAL A 137 12.50 -2.22 -6.07
CA VAL A 137 11.80 -3.52 -6.15
C VAL A 137 10.29 -3.28 -6.17
N GLU A 138 9.56 -4.00 -7.00
CA GLU A 138 8.10 -4.11 -7.00
C GLU A 138 7.65 -5.52 -6.64
N LEU A 139 6.45 -5.65 -6.04
CA LEU A 139 5.89 -6.95 -5.67
C LEU A 139 5.83 -7.91 -6.87
N ALA A 140 5.46 -7.41 -8.05
CA ALA A 140 5.33 -8.19 -9.27
C ALA A 140 6.60 -9.00 -9.61
N GLU A 141 7.79 -8.51 -9.23
CA GLU A 141 9.07 -9.19 -9.46
C GLU A 141 9.29 -10.40 -8.54
N ARG A 142 8.53 -10.52 -7.49
CA ARG A 142 8.61 -11.57 -6.47
C ARG A 142 7.32 -12.36 -6.36
N PHE A 143 6.35 -12.03 -7.19
CA PHE A 143 5.03 -12.64 -7.20
C PHE A 143 5.05 -13.95 -8.01
N HIS A 144 4.41 -14.98 -7.47
CA HIS A 144 4.16 -16.24 -8.17
C HIS A 144 2.68 -16.36 -8.57
N SER A 145 1.80 -16.34 -7.57
CA SER A 145 0.36 -16.48 -7.75
C SER A 145 -0.38 -15.96 -6.52
N LEU A 146 -1.69 -15.86 -6.59
CA LEU A 146 -2.53 -15.62 -5.43
C LEU A 146 -3.86 -16.39 -5.56
N GLN A 147 -4.51 -16.63 -4.44
CA GLN A 147 -5.87 -17.18 -4.44
C GLN A 147 -6.87 -16.09 -4.07
N VAL A 148 -7.95 -16.06 -4.82
CA VAL A 148 -9.08 -15.17 -4.60
C VAL A 148 -10.36 -15.96 -4.41
N TRP A 149 -11.23 -15.47 -3.54
CA TRP A 149 -12.64 -15.82 -3.54
C TRP A 149 -13.35 -14.93 -4.53
N ASP A 150 -13.85 -15.52 -5.60
CA ASP A 150 -14.68 -14.82 -6.60
C ASP A 150 -16.13 -14.77 -6.09
N THR A 151 -16.62 -13.57 -5.83
CA THR A 151 -17.96 -13.38 -5.25
C THR A 151 -19.10 -13.59 -6.23
N VAL A 152 -18.81 -13.66 -7.52
CA VAL A 152 -19.81 -13.91 -8.58
C VAL A 152 -20.01 -15.41 -8.79
N SER A 153 -18.91 -16.15 -8.99
CA SER A 153 -18.98 -17.60 -9.19
C SER A 153 -19.11 -18.39 -7.88
N GLY A 154 -18.79 -17.77 -6.72
CA GLY A 154 -18.76 -18.45 -5.44
C GLY A 154 -17.66 -19.52 -5.36
N THR A 155 -16.53 -19.32 -6.03
CA THR A 155 -15.44 -20.29 -6.10
C THR A 155 -14.09 -19.68 -5.73
N LEU A 156 -13.20 -20.52 -5.23
CA LEU A 156 -11.80 -20.18 -5.02
C LEU A 156 -11.05 -20.32 -6.35
N GLN A 157 -10.38 -19.26 -6.79
CA GLN A 157 -9.62 -19.22 -8.03
C GLN A 157 -8.16 -18.89 -7.74
N THR A 158 -7.24 -19.50 -8.51
CA THR A 158 -5.81 -19.13 -8.50
C THR A 158 -5.53 -18.22 -9.69
N LEU A 159 -4.92 -17.06 -9.41
CA LEU A 159 -4.55 -16.07 -10.42
C LEU A 159 -3.03 -15.97 -10.54
N THR A 160 -2.57 -15.84 -11.77
CA THR A 160 -1.17 -15.64 -12.14
C THR A 160 -0.81 -14.15 -12.21
N ALA A 161 0.45 -13.82 -12.48
CA ALA A 161 0.88 -12.44 -12.73
C ALA A 161 0.20 -11.84 -13.98
N GLU A 162 -0.07 -12.65 -15.00
CA GLU A 162 -0.77 -12.23 -16.21
C GLU A 162 -2.22 -11.83 -15.90
N ASP A 163 -2.90 -12.60 -15.07
CA ASP A 163 -4.28 -12.30 -14.63
C ASP A 163 -4.34 -11.03 -13.77
N CYS A 164 -3.32 -10.79 -12.97
CA CYS A 164 -3.22 -9.64 -12.08
C CYS A 164 -2.91 -8.32 -12.82
N LYS A 165 -2.34 -8.38 -14.04
CA LYS A 165 -2.03 -7.21 -14.90
C LYS A 165 -1.31 -6.10 -14.13
N PHE A 166 -0.25 -6.45 -13.42
CA PHE A 166 0.49 -5.49 -12.60
C PHE A 166 1.05 -4.32 -13.41
N GLY A 167 0.89 -3.12 -12.87
CA GLY A 167 1.45 -1.88 -13.39
C GLY A 167 1.99 -1.00 -12.27
N TYR A 168 2.50 0.19 -12.62
CA TYR A 168 2.96 1.15 -11.63
C TYR A 168 1.81 1.64 -10.75
N ARG A 169 1.80 1.24 -9.47
CA ARG A 169 0.71 1.50 -8.51
C ARG A 169 -0.66 1.07 -9.02
N ASP A 170 -0.69 -0.04 -9.79
CA ASP A 170 -1.89 -0.53 -10.45
C ASP A 170 -1.92 -2.05 -10.56
N SER A 171 -3.13 -2.61 -10.64
CA SER A 171 -3.41 -4.00 -10.95
C SER A 171 -4.84 -4.17 -11.43
N ALA A 172 -5.20 -5.35 -11.95
CA ALA A 172 -6.57 -5.69 -12.34
C ALA A 172 -7.58 -5.44 -11.20
N PHE A 173 -7.18 -5.64 -9.94
CA PHE A 173 -8.06 -5.47 -8.77
C PHE A 173 -8.57 -4.05 -8.56
N LYS A 174 -7.89 -3.02 -9.07
CA LYS A 174 -8.37 -1.63 -9.00
C LYS A 174 -9.47 -1.32 -10.00
N HIS A 175 -9.61 -2.16 -11.02
CA HIS A 175 -10.53 -1.96 -12.14
C HIS A 175 -11.68 -2.99 -12.14
N ASP A 176 -11.66 -3.93 -11.19
CA ASP A 176 -12.70 -4.95 -11.08
C ASP A 176 -14.03 -4.32 -10.67
N THR A 177 -15.07 -4.66 -11.41
CA THR A 177 -16.45 -4.27 -11.10
C THR A 177 -17.09 -5.17 -10.04
N ALA A 178 -16.61 -6.41 -9.91
CA ALA A 178 -17.02 -7.36 -8.88
C ALA A 178 -15.82 -7.68 -7.99
N PRO A 179 -15.89 -7.45 -6.67
CA PRO A 179 -14.74 -7.63 -5.81
C PRO A 179 -14.33 -9.09 -5.71
N ARG A 180 -13.10 -9.38 -6.13
CA ARG A 180 -12.39 -10.63 -5.84
C ARG A 180 -11.64 -10.42 -4.53
N LEU A 181 -11.89 -11.28 -3.55
CA LEU A 181 -11.27 -11.16 -2.22
C LEU A 181 -10.02 -12.03 -2.17
N ILE A 182 -8.86 -11.41 -2.01
CA ILE A 182 -7.58 -12.13 -1.90
C ILE A 182 -7.55 -12.88 -0.56
N VAL A 183 -7.29 -14.20 -0.63
CA VAL A 183 -7.24 -15.12 0.51
C VAL A 183 -5.79 -15.39 0.92
N ASN A 184 -4.90 -15.55 -0.02
CA ASN A 184 -3.46 -15.67 0.19
C ASN A 184 -2.68 -15.17 -1.03
N VAL A 185 -1.38 -14.94 -0.83
CA VAL A 185 -0.42 -14.58 -1.87
C VAL A 185 0.76 -15.53 -1.80
N THR A 186 1.16 -16.09 -2.93
CA THR A 186 2.37 -16.92 -3.05
C THR A 186 3.47 -16.09 -3.69
N LEU A 187 4.60 -16.01 -3.00
CA LEU A 187 5.80 -15.31 -3.40
C LEU A 187 6.84 -16.32 -3.90
N ALA A 188 7.61 -15.95 -4.92
CA ALA A 188 8.74 -16.74 -5.44
C ALA A 188 10.04 -16.00 -5.12
N LEU A 189 10.80 -16.51 -4.16
CA LEU A 189 12.05 -15.91 -3.70
C LEU A 189 13.23 -16.77 -4.14
N SER A 190 14.23 -16.16 -4.76
CA SER A 190 15.41 -16.89 -5.26
C SER A 190 16.27 -17.45 -4.11
N THR A 191 16.72 -18.70 -4.23
CA THR A 191 17.75 -19.25 -3.34
C THR A 191 19.13 -18.63 -3.63
N GLN A 192 19.33 -18.04 -4.81
CA GLN A 192 20.51 -17.26 -5.19
C GLN A 192 20.18 -15.78 -5.09
N TRP A 193 20.32 -15.23 -3.89
CA TRP A 193 20.00 -13.84 -3.63
C TRP A 193 21.05 -12.88 -4.19
N THR A 194 20.60 -11.76 -4.72
CA THR A 194 21.45 -10.66 -5.15
C THR A 194 20.90 -9.36 -4.57
N ALA A 195 21.77 -8.54 -3.99
CA ALA A 195 21.38 -7.26 -3.39
C ALA A 195 20.87 -6.27 -4.44
N VAL A 196 19.70 -5.66 -4.21
CA VAL A 196 19.18 -4.55 -5.01
C VAL A 196 19.50 -3.24 -4.27
N THR A 197 20.62 -2.61 -4.61
CA THR A 197 21.15 -1.42 -3.91
C THR A 197 21.22 -0.17 -4.79
N GLY A 198 20.83 -0.25 -6.06
CA GLY A 198 20.96 0.85 -7.03
C GLY A 198 20.09 2.08 -6.74
N TYR A 199 19.27 2.07 -5.68
CA TYR A 199 18.55 3.24 -5.24
C TYR A 199 19.44 4.10 -4.35
N ALA A 200 19.65 5.37 -4.72
CA ALA A 200 20.64 6.26 -4.10
C ALA A 200 20.58 6.34 -2.56
N ASP A 201 19.37 6.30 -1.98
CA ASP A 201 19.21 6.33 -0.52
C ASP A 201 19.76 5.05 0.14
N VAL A 202 19.53 3.88 -0.49
CA VAL A 202 20.00 2.59 0.03
C VAL A 202 21.51 2.51 -0.08
N GLU A 203 22.05 2.88 -1.25
CA GLU A 203 23.50 2.95 -1.46
C GLU A 203 24.19 3.86 -0.45
N ASN A 204 23.66 5.07 -0.25
CA ASN A 204 24.20 6.02 0.71
C ASN A 204 24.12 5.51 2.16
N GLU A 205 23.03 4.87 2.56
CA GLU A 205 22.86 4.32 3.90
C GLU A 205 23.84 3.18 4.17
N LEU A 206 24.03 2.26 3.20
CA LEU A 206 25.01 1.17 3.30
C LEU A 206 26.43 1.71 3.37
N ARG A 207 26.75 2.73 2.57
CA ARG A 207 28.08 3.40 2.59
C ARG A 207 28.36 4.06 3.94
N GLN A 208 27.37 4.75 4.53
CA GLN A 208 27.51 5.35 5.87
C GLN A 208 27.73 4.31 6.97
N ARG A 209 27.25 3.08 6.77
CA ARG A 209 27.48 1.95 7.68
C ARG A 209 28.77 1.19 7.39
N ASN A 210 29.56 1.62 6.39
CA ASN A 210 30.77 0.96 5.91
C ASN A 210 30.52 -0.50 5.43
N ILE A 211 29.36 -0.76 4.81
CA ILE A 211 28.98 -2.07 4.27
C ILE A 211 29.22 -2.06 2.75
N GLY A 212 30.29 -2.77 2.29
CA GLY A 212 30.61 -2.91 0.87
C GLY A 212 29.92 -4.09 0.19
N GLU A 213 29.77 -5.19 0.90
CA GLU A 213 29.08 -6.41 0.45
C GLU A 213 27.89 -6.69 1.38
N PRO A 214 26.73 -6.13 1.08
CA PRO A 214 25.58 -6.25 1.97
C PRO A 214 24.98 -7.65 1.94
N ARG A 215 24.58 -8.15 3.10
CA ARG A 215 23.71 -9.30 3.29
C ARG A 215 22.25 -8.87 3.25
N PRO A 216 21.27 -9.78 3.13
CA PRO A 216 19.85 -9.45 3.14
C PRO A 216 19.43 -8.59 4.34
N ARG A 217 19.91 -8.93 5.53
CA ARG A 217 19.62 -8.18 6.76
C ARG A 217 20.17 -6.76 6.72
N ASP A 218 21.33 -6.55 6.11
CA ASP A 218 21.95 -5.21 6.01
C ASP A 218 21.09 -4.29 5.13
N VAL A 219 20.54 -4.82 4.02
CA VAL A 219 19.62 -4.07 3.14
C VAL A 219 18.30 -3.79 3.86
N PHE A 220 17.72 -4.78 4.54
CA PHE A 220 16.50 -4.63 5.34
C PHE A 220 16.65 -3.51 6.37
N ASP A 221 17.72 -3.54 7.17
CA ASP A 221 17.99 -2.56 8.23
C ASP A 221 18.26 -1.15 7.65
N ALA A 222 18.91 -1.07 6.48
CA ALA A 222 19.11 0.19 5.77
C ALA A 222 17.77 0.79 5.32
N VAL A 223 16.92 -0.01 4.70
CA VAL A 223 15.58 0.42 4.24
C VAL A 223 14.72 0.86 5.43
N VAL A 224 14.69 0.11 6.51
CA VAL A 224 13.96 0.46 7.74
C VAL A 224 14.46 1.79 8.31
N ALA A 225 15.78 2.00 8.39
CA ALA A 225 16.36 3.25 8.90
C ALA A 225 16.00 4.45 8.01
N ILE A 226 16.09 4.31 6.69
CA ILE A 226 15.74 5.36 5.73
C ILE A 226 14.26 5.73 5.90
N ARG A 227 13.36 4.73 5.96
CA ARG A 227 11.92 4.96 6.09
C ARG A 227 11.56 5.62 7.40
N ARG A 228 12.11 5.17 8.53
CA ARG A 228 11.90 5.80 9.85
C ARG A 228 12.36 7.25 9.90
N ARG A 229 13.44 7.59 9.20
CA ARG A 229 13.94 8.97 9.11
C ARG A 229 13.05 9.87 8.25
N LYS A 230 12.51 9.35 7.14
CA LYS A 230 11.77 10.13 6.13
C LYS A 230 10.26 10.14 6.31
N LEU A 231 9.68 9.07 6.85
CA LEU A 231 8.23 8.88 6.93
C LEU A 231 7.75 8.91 8.38
N PRO A 232 6.60 9.50 8.65
CA PRO A 232 6.01 9.44 9.98
C PRO A 232 5.46 8.05 10.26
N ASP A 233 5.66 7.56 11.48
CA ASP A 233 4.98 6.34 11.94
C ASP A 233 3.48 6.61 12.06
N PRO A 234 2.61 5.89 11.34
CA PRO A 234 1.17 6.12 11.38
C PRO A 234 0.56 5.85 12.77
N ALA A 235 1.20 5.07 13.62
CA ALA A 235 0.78 4.88 15.00
C ALA A 235 0.96 6.14 15.88
N LEU A 236 1.89 7.02 15.49
CA LEU A 236 2.19 8.27 16.22
C LEU A 236 1.58 9.50 15.53
N LEU A 237 1.55 9.48 14.21
CA LEU A 237 1.05 10.57 13.39
C LEU A 237 0.29 9.99 12.19
N GLY A 238 -1.04 9.99 12.25
CA GLY A 238 -1.91 9.35 11.29
C GLY A 238 -1.61 9.76 9.84
N ASN A 239 -1.43 8.79 8.96
CA ASN A 239 -1.15 9.00 7.54
C ASN A 239 -1.40 7.70 6.74
N ALA A 240 -1.36 7.78 5.41
CA ALA A 240 -1.42 6.62 4.51
C ALA A 240 -0.17 6.54 3.59
N GLY A 241 1.00 6.93 4.09
CA GLY A 241 2.20 7.02 3.27
C GLY A 241 2.13 8.13 2.24
N SER A 242 2.63 7.90 1.04
CA SER A 242 2.52 8.86 -0.07
C SER A 242 1.07 9.06 -0.46
N PHE A 243 0.56 10.28 -0.36
CA PHE A 243 -0.83 10.59 -0.70
C PHE A 243 -1.07 10.71 -2.20
N PHE A 244 -0.04 11.06 -2.96
CA PHE A 244 -0.13 11.19 -4.41
C PHE A 244 0.85 10.27 -5.12
N LYS A 245 0.42 9.75 -6.27
CA LYS A 245 1.31 9.04 -7.20
C LYS A 245 2.32 10.00 -7.80
N ASN A 246 3.49 9.51 -8.13
CA ASN A 246 4.42 10.25 -8.98
C ASN A 246 3.85 10.33 -10.42
N PRO A 247 3.60 11.53 -10.97
CA PRO A 247 2.99 11.65 -12.29
C PRO A 247 3.95 11.20 -13.39
N VAL A 248 3.39 10.54 -14.39
CA VAL A 248 4.13 10.07 -15.58
C VAL A 248 3.81 11.00 -16.75
N VAL A 249 4.85 11.56 -17.39
CA VAL A 249 4.73 12.51 -18.49
C VAL A 249 5.54 12.08 -19.72
N PRO A 250 5.16 12.47 -20.94
CA PRO A 250 5.96 12.25 -22.13
C PRO A 250 7.20 13.14 -22.17
N ARG A 251 8.20 12.72 -22.98
CA ARG A 251 9.49 13.45 -23.13
C ARG A 251 9.34 14.94 -23.36
N GLN A 252 8.42 15.35 -24.25
CA GLN A 252 8.22 16.76 -24.58
C GLN A 252 7.77 17.59 -23.37
N GLN A 253 6.81 17.10 -22.60
CA GLN A 253 6.34 17.78 -21.40
C GLN A 253 7.43 17.84 -20.32
N ARG A 254 8.18 16.74 -20.13
CA ARG A 254 9.34 16.70 -19.23
C ARG A 254 10.39 17.74 -19.63
N ALA A 255 10.75 17.85 -20.92
CA ALA A 255 11.74 18.82 -21.41
C ALA A 255 11.33 20.25 -21.10
N ALA A 256 10.09 20.65 -21.41
CA ALA A 256 9.56 21.98 -21.11
C ALA A 256 9.52 22.29 -19.60
N LEU A 257 9.28 21.29 -18.76
CA LEU A 257 9.29 21.47 -17.30
C LEU A 257 10.72 21.67 -16.77
N ILE A 258 11.70 20.91 -17.27
CA ILE A 258 13.10 21.01 -16.82
C ILE A 258 13.73 22.34 -17.27
N GLU A 259 13.43 22.82 -18.48
CA GLU A 259 13.89 24.13 -18.94
C GLU A 259 13.55 25.26 -17.95
N ARG A 260 12.34 25.20 -17.37
CA ARG A 260 11.86 26.18 -16.38
C ARG A 260 12.25 25.83 -14.94
N ASN A 261 12.54 24.58 -14.68
CA ASN A 261 12.83 24.04 -13.34
C ASN A 261 13.98 23.02 -13.42
N PRO A 262 15.24 23.46 -13.56
CA PRO A 262 16.39 22.57 -13.77
C PRO A 262 16.63 21.53 -12.64
N SER A 263 16.15 21.83 -11.41
CA SER A 263 16.25 20.95 -10.25
C SER A 263 15.12 19.93 -10.13
N LEU A 264 14.18 19.87 -11.09
CA LEU A 264 13.08 18.92 -11.06
C LEU A 264 13.58 17.47 -11.09
N VAL A 265 13.35 16.75 -10.00
CA VAL A 265 13.71 15.34 -9.88
C VAL A 265 12.78 14.50 -10.75
N ASN A 266 13.38 13.70 -11.63
CA ASN A 266 12.63 12.85 -12.55
C ASN A 266 13.43 11.59 -12.89
N TYR A 267 12.72 10.55 -13.35
CA TYR A 267 13.27 9.24 -13.66
C TYR A 267 12.79 8.79 -15.04
N ASP A 268 13.70 8.34 -15.89
CA ASP A 268 13.33 7.68 -17.15
C ASP A 268 12.76 6.29 -16.85
N ILE A 269 11.57 6.00 -17.36
CA ILE A 269 10.89 4.71 -17.19
C ILE A 269 10.76 3.95 -18.51
N GLY A 270 11.49 4.39 -19.55
CA GLY A 270 11.43 3.80 -20.88
C GLY A 270 10.25 4.29 -21.72
N GLY A 271 10.28 3.91 -23.01
CA GLY A 271 9.20 4.28 -23.95
C GLY A 271 8.99 5.79 -24.13
N GLY A 272 10.01 6.62 -23.86
CA GLY A 272 9.90 8.08 -23.94
C GLY A 272 9.03 8.70 -22.84
N ARG A 273 8.80 8.00 -21.75
CA ARG A 273 8.04 8.45 -20.57
C ARG A 273 8.95 8.69 -19.38
N TYR A 274 8.58 9.66 -18.56
CA TYR A 274 9.33 10.08 -17.40
C TYR A 274 8.41 10.20 -16.18
N LYS A 275 8.85 9.64 -15.06
CA LYS A 275 8.18 9.77 -13.78
C LYS A 275 8.76 10.98 -13.04
N LEU A 276 7.91 11.95 -12.69
CA LEU A 276 8.31 13.15 -11.95
C LEU A 276 8.14 12.90 -10.44
N ALA A 277 9.06 13.43 -9.63
CA ALA A 277 8.92 13.36 -8.18
C ALA A 277 7.81 14.32 -7.69
N ALA A 278 6.63 13.78 -7.37
CA ALA A 278 5.51 14.57 -6.87
C ALA A 278 5.87 15.32 -5.57
N GLY A 279 6.67 14.74 -4.70
CA GLY A 279 7.17 15.42 -3.49
C GLY A 279 7.98 16.68 -3.81
N TRP A 280 8.78 16.66 -4.89
CA TRP A 280 9.48 17.85 -5.36
C TRP A 280 8.51 18.91 -5.88
N LEU A 281 7.49 18.52 -6.64
CA LEU A 281 6.49 19.46 -7.18
C LEU A 281 5.72 20.16 -6.04
N ILE A 282 5.35 19.44 -5.01
CA ILE A 282 4.65 19.96 -3.83
C ILE A 282 5.56 20.89 -3.02
N ASP A 283 6.81 20.48 -2.78
CA ASP A 283 7.81 21.29 -2.06
C ASP A 283 8.12 22.59 -2.82
N ALA A 284 8.27 22.52 -4.13
CA ALA A 284 8.46 23.69 -4.98
C ALA A 284 7.28 24.67 -4.93
N CYS A 285 6.04 24.19 -4.65
CA CYS A 285 4.89 25.07 -4.39
C CYS A 285 4.91 25.72 -3.00
N GLY A 286 5.92 25.42 -2.14
CA GLY A 286 6.02 25.95 -0.78
C GLY A 286 5.03 25.29 0.20
N LEU A 287 4.49 24.11 -0.14
CA LEU A 287 3.47 23.45 0.67
C LEU A 287 4.03 22.42 1.66
N LYS A 288 5.31 22.06 1.58
CA LYS A 288 5.95 21.20 2.56
C LYS A 288 5.88 21.82 3.96
N GLY A 289 5.34 21.09 4.93
CA GLY A 289 5.10 21.58 6.27
C GLY A 289 3.86 22.49 6.42
N ALA A 290 3.10 22.74 5.33
CA ALA A 290 1.87 23.54 5.40
C ALA A 290 0.83 22.88 6.30
N VAL A 291 0.19 23.68 7.17
CA VAL A 291 -0.85 23.23 8.12
C VAL A 291 -2.18 23.86 7.76
N ARG A 292 -3.25 23.05 7.75
CA ARG A 292 -4.63 23.48 7.56
C ARG A 292 -5.51 22.81 8.61
N GLY A 293 -5.86 23.55 9.63
CA GLY A 293 -6.58 22.99 10.77
C GLY A 293 -5.82 21.84 11.43
N ARG A 294 -6.41 20.65 11.40
CA ARG A 294 -5.81 19.43 11.97
C ARG A 294 -5.12 18.54 10.91
N ALA A 295 -5.17 18.90 9.65
CA ALA A 295 -4.41 18.24 8.57
C ALA A 295 -3.14 19.03 8.24
N ALA A 296 -2.07 18.35 7.79
CA ALA A 296 -0.85 19.01 7.34
C ALA A 296 -0.15 18.21 6.24
N VAL A 297 0.68 18.90 5.44
CA VAL A 297 1.71 18.28 4.63
C VAL A 297 2.92 18.03 5.53
N TYR A 298 3.41 16.78 5.56
CA TYR A 298 4.51 16.42 6.45
C TYR A 298 5.80 17.19 6.12
N ASP A 299 6.47 17.67 7.15
CA ASP A 299 7.63 18.56 7.04
C ASP A 299 8.92 17.88 6.53
N LYS A 300 9.03 16.54 6.64
CA LYS A 300 10.17 15.78 6.11
C LYS A 300 9.91 15.17 4.74
N GLN A 301 8.63 14.99 4.36
CA GLN A 301 8.24 14.39 3.08
C GLN A 301 6.94 14.99 2.57
N ALA A 302 7.04 15.86 1.57
CA ALA A 302 5.89 16.60 1.04
C ALA A 302 4.80 15.72 0.38
N LEU A 303 5.12 14.47 0.03
CA LEU A 303 4.13 13.50 -0.46
C LEU A 303 3.18 12.99 0.62
N VAL A 304 3.51 13.15 1.90
CA VAL A 304 2.74 12.58 2.99
C VAL A 304 1.82 13.64 3.59
N LEU A 305 0.52 13.39 3.52
CA LEU A 305 -0.47 14.15 4.29
C LEU A 305 -0.68 13.48 5.63
N VAL A 306 -0.78 14.27 6.69
CA VAL A 306 -0.86 13.77 8.07
C VAL A 306 -2.07 14.32 8.79
N ASN A 307 -2.64 13.48 9.66
CA ASN A 307 -3.61 13.83 10.69
C ASN A 307 -2.87 14.21 11.97
N ARG A 308 -2.91 15.48 12.36
CA ARG A 308 -2.26 16.00 13.58
C ARG A 308 -3.05 15.71 14.87
N GLY A 309 -4.06 14.89 14.77
CA GLY A 309 -4.96 14.52 15.86
C GLY A 309 -6.37 15.08 15.64
N GLY A 310 -7.33 14.17 15.41
CA GLY A 310 -8.75 14.48 15.23
C GLY A 310 -9.11 15.20 13.94
N ALA A 311 -8.27 15.15 12.89
CA ALA A 311 -8.67 15.60 11.56
C ALA A 311 -9.76 14.68 11.01
N THR A 312 -10.74 15.26 10.33
CA THR A 312 -11.72 14.52 9.54
C THR A 312 -11.17 14.17 8.17
N GLY A 313 -11.73 13.16 7.51
CA GLY A 313 -11.37 12.85 6.13
C GLY A 313 -11.64 14.01 5.17
N ALA A 314 -12.69 14.79 5.42
CA ALA A 314 -13.01 15.99 4.65
C ALA A 314 -11.92 17.06 4.77
N GLU A 315 -11.34 17.29 5.96
CA GLU A 315 -10.22 18.22 6.16
C GLU A 315 -8.96 17.76 5.42
N ILE A 316 -8.64 16.46 5.47
CA ILE A 316 -7.50 15.89 4.73
C ILE A 316 -7.73 16.04 3.21
N MET A 317 -8.94 15.77 2.72
CA MET A 317 -9.28 15.95 1.30
C MET A 317 -9.26 17.41 0.86
N ALA A 318 -9.65 18.35 1.72
CA ALA A 318 -9.56 19.78 1.42
C ALA A 318 -8.08 20.21 1.22
N LEU A 319 -7.18 19.75 2.09
CA LEU A 319 -5.74 19.96 1.95
C LEU A 319 -5.20 19.28 0.69
N ALA A 320 -5.63 18.05 0.39
CA ALA A 320 -5.21 17.34 -0.83
C ALA A 320 -5.60 18.12 -2.10
N ARG A 321 -6.81 18.69 -2.14
CA ARG A 321 -7.26 19.54 -3.26
C ARG A 321 -6.43 20.83 -3.39
N GLU A 322 -6.11 21.49 -2.27
CA GLU A 322 -5.21 22.66 -2.28
C GLU A 322 -3.85 22.31 -2.89
N VAL A 323 -3.27 21.15 -2.51
CA VAL A 323 -2.01 20.66 -3.09
C VAL A 323 -2.15 20.39 -4.58
N GLN A 324 -3.22 19.73 -5.02
CA GLN A 324 -3.49 19.47 -6.44
C GLN A 324 -3.61 20.75 -7.23
N ASP A 325 -4.36 21.74 -6.73
CA ASP A 325 -4.59 23.02 -7.40
C ASP A 325 -3.31 23.85 -7.52
N ALA A 326 -2.48 23.88 -6.48
CA ALA A 326 -1.19 24.56 -6.50
C ALA A 326 -0.23 23.95 -7.53
N VAL A 327 -0.12 22.63 -7.56
CA VAL A 327 0.75 21.92 -8.51
C VAL A 327 0.22 22.09 -9.95
N ARG A 328 -1.09 21.97 -10.15
CA ARG A 328 -1.72 22.16 -11.46
C ARG A 328 -1.50 23.58 -11.99
N SER A 329 -1.70 24.58 -11.15
CA SER A 329 -1.52 26.00 -11.52
C SER A 329 -0.08 26.32 -11.89
N ARG A 330 0.89 25.77 -11.16
CA ARG A 330 2.31 26.09 -11.36
C ARG A 330 2.97 25.27 -12.47
N PHE A 331 2.62 23.98 -12.59
CA PHE A 331 3.33 23.04 -13.46
C PHE A 331 2.46 22.45 -14.58
N SER A 332 1.15 22.72 -14.60
CA SER A 332 0.18 22.05 -15.49
C SER A 332 0.19 20.52 -15.35
N ILE A 333 0.44 20.05 -14.12
CA ILE A 333 0.44 18.63 -13.74
C ILE A 333 -0.72 18.38 -12.77
N THR A 334 -1.52 17.37 -13.07
CA THR A 334 -2.55 16.88 -12.14
C THR A 334 -1.98 15.74 -11.31
N LEU A 335 -2.00 15.90 -9.99
CA LEU A 335 -1.63 14.83 -9.07
C LEU A 335 -2.83 13.92 -8.81
N GLU A 336 -2.61 12.60 -8.83
CA GLU A 336 -3.62 11.59 -8.53
C GLU A 336 -3.43 11.08 -7.10
N PRO A 337 -4.51 11.04 -6.26
CA PRO A 337 -4.45 10.37 -4.96
C PRO A 337 -4.09 8.89 -5.11
N GLU A 338 -3.23 8.38 -4.23
CA GLU A 338 -2.90 6.96 -4.14
C GLU A 338 -3.87 6.21 -3.24
N PRO A 339 -4.30 6.76 -2.06
CA PRO A 339 -5.30 6.13 -1.22
C PRO A 339 -6.67 6.05 -1.88
N GLN A 340 -7.41 4.99 -1.58
CA GLN A 340 -8.83 4.88 -1.91
C GLN A 340 -9.63 5.83 -1.01
N ILE A 341 -10.39 6.71 -1.64
CA ILE A 341 -11.26 7.67 -0.94
C ILE A 341 -12.66 7.03 -0.80
N ILE A 342 -13.19 7.00 0.39
CA ILE A 342 -14.45 6.34 0.76
C ILE A 342 -15.40 7.34 1.42
#